data_bce6609b3cffcd2b57b85cdc79270f2a
#
_entry.id   bce6609b3cffcd2b57b85cdc79270f2a
#
_cell.length_a   1.000
_cell.length_b   1.000
_cell.length_c   1.000
_cell.angle_alpha   90.00
_cell.angle_beta   90.00
_cell.angle_gamma   90.00
#
_symmetry.space_group_name_H-M   'P 1'
#
loop_
_entity.id
_entity.type
_entity.pdbx_description
1 polymer ?
#
loop_
_entity_poly.entity_id
_entity_poly.type
_entity_poly.pdbx_seq_one_letter_code
_entity_poly.pdbx_strand_id
1 'polypeptide(L)'
;MRKFFRKIAARLVTWYYRRMYEKGVRACDKLHEEKKWAYYLIDWPDPKGKRVLKPLNRRGFRNLKHWAQGFYFGRDMKYWSKDYNMSVLREGAWYYTADRENKNGLTEKEKEIRRVAFLREGLRRAKLLDE
;
A
#
# COMPACT_ATOMS: atom_id res chain seq x y z
N MET A 1 -33.13 4.84 9.02
CA MET A 1 -32.64 3.48 8.90
C MET A 1 -31.44 3.33 7.97
N ARG A 2 -31.47 3.94 6.78
CA ARG A 2 -30.31 3.88 5.85
C ARG A 2 -29.02 4.42 6.48
N LYS A 3 -29.07 5.53 7.21
CA LYS A 3 -27.89 6.11 7.87
C LYS A 3 -27.31 5.19 8.95
N PHE A 4 -28.17 4.48 9.67
CA PHE A 4 -27.73 3.55 10.73
C PHE A 4 -26.97 2.37 10.14
N PHE A 5 -27.54 1.71 9.12
CA PHE A 5 -26.88 0.58 8.45
C PHE A 5 -25.58 1.02 7.77
N ARG A 6 -25.57 2.21 7.18
CA ARG A 6 -24.37 2.77 6.55
C ARG A 6 -23.25 2.97 7.56
N LYS A 7 -23.57 3.48 8.78
CA LYS A 7 -22.58 3.64 9.84
C LYS A 7 -22.01 2.30 10.32
N ILE A 8 -22.85 1.29 10.48
CA ILE A 8 -22.41 -0.06 10.85
C ILE A 8 -21.51 -0.63 9.77
N ALA A 9 -21.91 -0.54 8.51
CA ALA A 9 -21.14 -1.01 7.37
C ALA A 9 -19.78 -0.31 7.31
N ALA A 10 -19.73 1.02 7.52
CA ALA A 10 -18.50 1.80 7.53
C ALA A 10 -17.56 1.33 8.65
N ARG A 11 -18.08 1.04 9.84
CA ARG A 11 -17.27 0.51 10.95
C ARG A 11 -16.68 -0.86 10.64
N LEU A 12 -17.48 -1.75 10.05
CA LEU A 12 -17.03 -3.08 9.67
C LEU A 12 -15.95 -3.03 8.58
N VAL A 13 -16.15 -2.20 7.56
CA VAL A 13 -15.18 -2.00 6.48
C VAL A 13 -13.89 -1.39 7.03
N THR A 14 -13.98 -0.38 7.90
CA THR A 14 -12.82 0.25 8.54
C THR A 14 -12.05 -0.78 9.36
N TRP A 15 -12.75 -1.57 10.17
CA TRP A 15 -12.13 -2.63 10.98
C TRP A 15 -11.40 -3.64 10.11
N TYR A 16 -12.04 -4.10 9.04
CA TYR A 16 -11.46 -5.08 8.10
C TYR A 16 -10.19 -4.54 7.45
N TYR A 17 -10.24 -3.32 6.91
CA TYR A 17 -9.07 -2.71 6.26
C TYR A 17 -7.98 -2.33 7.24
N ARG A 18 -8.34 -1.95 8.46
CA ARG A 18 -7.35 -1.71 9.52
C ARG A 18 -6.55 -2.97 9.81
N ARG A 19 -7.22 -4.11 9.94
CA ARG A 19 -6.53 -5.39 10.16
C ARG A 19 -5.67 -5.78 8.96
N MET A 20 -6.17 -5.58 7.76
CA MET A 20 -5.41 -5.82 6.53
C MET A 20 -4.13 -4.98 6.50
N TYR A 21 -4.24 -3.70 6.81
CA TYR A 21 -3.10 -2.78 6.84
C TYR A 21 -2.08 -3.18 7.91
N GLU A 22 -2.51 -3.43 9.13
CA GLU A 22 -1.64 -3.85 10.23
C GLU A 22 -0.90 -5.15 9.92
N LYS A 23 -1.59 -6.10 9.33
CA LYS A 23 -1.00 -7.37 8.88
C LYS A 23 0.05 -7.14 7.80
N GLY A 24 -0.24 -6.25 6.84
CA GLY A 24 0.70 -5.87 5.79
C GLY A 24 1.95 -5.20 6.34
N VAL A 25 1.80 -4.28 7.29
CA VAL A 25 2.92 -3.60 7.95
C VAL A 25 3.80 -4.62 8.68
N ARG A 26 3.19 -5.52 9.45
CA ARG A 26 3.95 -6.57 10.16
C ARG A 26 4.69 -7.47 9.18
N ALA A 27 4.09 -7.82 8.05
CA ALA A 27 4.74 -8.63 7.02
C ALA A 27 5.95 -7.92 6.43
N CYS A 28 5.84 -6.63 6.14
CA CYS A 28 6.97 -5.82 5.65
C CYS A 28 8.11 -5.78 6.67
N ASP A 29 7.78 -5.51 7.93
CA ASP A 29 8.78 -5.40 9.00
C ASP A 29 9.49 -6.73 9.24
N LYS A 30 8.75 -7.82 9.23
CA LYS A 30 9.32 -9.17 9.40
C LYS A 30 10.27 -9.52 8.26
N LEU A 31 9.87 -9.26 7.02
CA LEU A 31 10.72 -9.52 5.86
C LEU A 31 11.96 -8.64 5.88
N HIS A 32 11.82 -7.37 6.25
CA HIS A 32 12.95 -6.46 6.40
C HIS A 32 13.95 -6.98 7.43
N GLU A 33 13.46 -7.43 8.58
CA GLU A 33 14.31 -7.98 9.64
C GLU A 33 15.04 -9.25 9.19
N GLU A 34 14.33 -10.16 8.52
CA GLU A 34 14.90 -11.44 8.08
C GLU A 34 15.89 -11.28 6.93
N LYS A 35 15.54 -10.46 5.93
CA LYS A 35 16.30 -10.37 4.67
C LYS A 35 17.15 -9.13 4.55
N LYS A 36 16.96 -8.15 5.42
CA LYS A 36 17.69 -6.86 5.43
C LYS A 36 17.46 -6.02 4.17
N TRP A 37 16.43 -6.33 3.38
CA TRP A 37 16.03 -5.57 2.20
C TRP A 37 14.88 -4.62 2.56
N ALA A 38 14.77 -3.51 1.82
CA ALA A 38 13.63 -2.62 1.96
C ALA A 38 12.39 -3.25 1.33
N TYR A 39 11.25 -3.14 2.02
CA TYR A 39 9.96 -3.67 1.55
C TYR A 39 8.94 -2.55 1.53
N TYR A 40 8.10 -2.57 0.50
CA TYR A 40 7.08 -1.57 0.20
C TYR A 40 5.73 -2.28 0.14
N LEU A 41 4.75 -1.76 0.88
CA LEU A 41 3.42 -2.34 0.93
C LEU A 41 2.56 -1.73 -0.16
N ILE A 42 2.17 -2.52 -1.14
CA ILE A 42 1.43 -2.04 -2.31
C ILE A 42 0.13 -2.82 -2.52
N ASP A 43 -0.80 -2.20 -3.24
CA ASP A 43 -1.99 -2.88 -3.74
C ASP A 43 -1.56 -3.85 -4.85
N TRP A 44 -1.81 -5.15 -4.64
CA TRP A 44 -1.54 -6.16 -5.65
C TRP A 44 -2.76 -6.33 -6.55
N PRO A 45 -2.59 -6.44 -7.88
CA PRO A 45 -3.74 -6.63 -8.75
C PRO A 45 -4.39 -7.98 -8.48
N ASP A 46 -5.69 -7.94 -8.23
CA ASP A 46 -6.49 -9.14 -8.04
C ASP A 46 -7.53 -9.21 -9.16
N PRO A 47 -7.56 -10.32 -9.96
CA PRO A 47 -8.54 -10.47 -11.05
C PRO A 47 -9.99 -10.38 -10.60
N LYS A 48 -10.26 -10.70 -9.33
CA LYS A 48 -11.61 -10.66 -8.75
C LYS A 48 -11.99 -9.29 -8.19
N GLY A 49 -11.10 -8.31 -8.32
CA GLY A 49 -11.36 -6.97 -7.81
C GLY A 49 -11.21 -6.80 -6.31
N LYS A 50 -10.79 -7.82 -5.58
CA LYS A 50 -10.50 -7.70 -4.15
C LYS A 50 -9.28 -6.84 -3.91
N ARG A 51 -9.31 -6.06 -2.84
CA ARG A 51 -8.15 -5.31 -2.40
C ARG A 51 -7.20 -6.26 -1.67
N VAL A 52 -6.00 -6.40 -2.18
CA VAL A 52 -4.96 -7.27 -1.62
C VAL A 52 -3.70 -6.45 -1.44
N LEU A 53 -3.13 -6.47 -0.24
CA LEU A 53 -1.86 -5.82 0.04
C LEU A 53 -0.74 -6.86 0.08
N LYS A 54 0.38 -6.56 -0.59
CA LYS A 54 1.56 -7.42 -0.54
C LYS A 54 2.82 -6.60 -0.33
N PRO A 55 3.77 -7.10 0.49
CA PRO A 55 5.10 -6.52 0.56
C PRO A 55 5.86 -6.81 -0.72
N LEU A 56 6.51 -5.80 -1.26
CA LEU A 56 7.29 -5.91 -2.48
C LEU A 56 8.64 -5.26 -2.27
N ASN A 57 9.73 -5.96 -2.61
CA ASN A 57 11.05 -5.38 -2.62
C ASN A 57 11.36 -4.85 -4.03
N ARG A 58 12.50 -4.16 -4.17
CA ARG A 58 12.91 -3.60 -5.45
C ARG A 58 13.04 -4.66 -6.55
N ARG A 59 13.58 -5.83 -6.22
CA ARG A 59 13.74 -6.92 -7.19
C ARG A 59 12.37 -7.43 -7.66
N GLY A 60 11.45 -7.63 -6.73
CA GLY A 60 10.07 -8.02 -7.05
C GLY A 60 9.37 -6.98 -7.91
N PHE A 61 9.56 -5.68 -7.59
CA PHE A 61 9.01 -4.60 -8.40
C PHE A 61 9.56 -4.63 -9.83
N ARG A 62 10.86 -4.81 -9.99
CA ARG A 62 11.50 -4.86 -11.29
C ARG A 62 11.02 -6.06 -12.13
N ASN A 63 10.62 -7.15 -11.48
CA ASN A 63 10.12 -8.35 -12.13
C ASN A 63 8.62 -8.30 -12.42
N LEU A 64 7.92 -7.24 -12.01
CA LEU A 64 6.51 -7.08 -12.36
C LEU A 64 6.36 -6.92 -13.87
N LYS A 65 5.29 -7.50 -14.41
CA LYS A 65 4.93 -7.31 -15.81
C LYS A 65 4.60 -5.85 -16.07
N HIS A 66 4.86 -5.39 -17.29
CA HIS A 66 4.64 -4.00 -17.67
C HIS A 66 3.22 -3.52 -17.38
N TRP A 67 2.21 -4.37 -17.61
CA TRP A 67 0.83 -3.99 -17.33
C TRP A 67 0.59 -3.73 -15.84
N ALA A 68 1.22 -4.52 -14.98
CA ALA A 68 1.10 -4.32 -13.53
C ALA A 68 1.77 -3.02 -13.09
N GLN A 69 2.91 -2.67 -13.69
CA GLN A 69 3.55 -1.39 -13.44
C GLN A 69 2.65 -0.24 -13.85
N GLY A 70 2.05 -0.32 -15.02
CA GLY A 70 1.10 0.67 -15.51
C GLY A 70 -0.14 0.76 -14.64
N PHE A 71 -0.64 -0.37 -14.15
CA PHE A 71 -1.79 -0.42 -13.24
C PHE A 71 -1.53 0.37 -11.96
N TYR A 72 -0.35 0.21 -11.35
CA TYR A 72 -0.03 0.87 -10.09
C TYR A 72 0.41 2.32 -10.24
N PHE A 73 1.18 2.62 -11.28
CA PHE A 73 1.89 3.90 -11.38
C PHE A 73 1.48 4.69 -12.62
N GLY A 74 0.54 4.18 -13.40
CA GLY A 74 -0.01 4.86 -14.57
C GLY A 74 0.92 4.89 -15.78
N ARG A 75 2.08 4.24 -15.74
CA ARG A 75 3.02 4.21 -16.85
C ARG A 75 4.04 3.07 -16.72
N ASP A 76 4.64 2.72 -17.87
CA ASP A 76 5.68 1.71 -17.94
C ASP A 76 6.99 2.25 -17.34
N MET A 77 7.51 1.57 -16.34
CA MET A 77 8.72 1.95 -15.60
C MET A 77 10.01 1.48 -16.26
N LYS A 78 9.92 0.78 -17.38
CA LYS A 78 11.06 0.15 -18.05
C LYS A 78 12.18 1.14 -18.45
N TYR A 79 11.78 2.34 -18.88
CA TYR A 79 12.72 3.33 -19.42
C TYR A 79 13.20 4.35 -18.41
N TRP A 80 12.85 4.18 -17.13
CA TRP A 80 13.16 5.17 -16.11
C TRP A 80 14.41 4.77 -15.33
N SER A 81 15.09 5.76 -14.79
CA SER A 81 16.25 5.50 -13.94
C SER A 81 15.84 4.75 -12.67
N LYS A 82 16.81 4.05 -12.07
CA LYS A 82 16.66 3.34 -10.81
C LYS A 82 16.14 4.27 -9.71
N ASP A 83 16.75 5.44 -9.58
CA ASP A 83 16.42 6.39 -8.51
C ASP A 83 15.00 6.93 -8.68
N TYR A 84 14.60 7.19 -9.91
CA TYR A 84 13.24 7.62 -10.20
C TYR A 84 12.22 6.53 -9.85
N ASN A 85 12.51 5.29 -10.24
CA ASN A 85 11.64 4.14 -9.93
C ASN A 85 11.47 3.97 -8.42
N MET A 86 12.55 4.09 -7.66
CA MET A 86 12.48 3.98 -6.20
C MET A 86 11.70 5.12 -5.57
N SER A 87 11.83 6.33 -6.11
CA SER A 87 11.05 7.48 -5.66
C SER A 87 9.55 7.25 -5.85
N VAL A 88 9.16 6.78 -7.04
CA VAL A 88 7.75 6.49 -7.34
C VAL A 88 7.21 5.37 -6.45
N LEU A 89 8.01 4.35 -6.20
CA LEU A 89 7.63 3.23 -5.34
C LEU A 89 7.40 3.69 -3.89
N ARG A 90 8.29 4.53 -3.35
CA ARG A 90 8.09 5.11 -2.00
C ARG A 90 6.83 5.95 -1.92
N GLU A 91 6.60 6.78 -2.92
CA GLU A 91 5.44 7.66 -2.97
C GLU A 91 4.13 6.88 -3.08
N GLY A 92 4.11 5.82 -3.88
CA GLY A 92 2.92 5.01 -4.11
C GLY A 92 2.65 3.93 -3.08
N ALA A 93 3.59 3.62 -2.21
CA ALA A 93 3.41 2.58 -1.19
C ALA A 93 2.57 3.09 -0.02
N TRP A 94 1.71 2.24 0.53
CA TRP A 94 0.95 2.55 1.74
C TRP A 94 1.82 2.56 3.00
N TYR A 95 2.92 1.84 2.96
CA TYR A 95 3.91 1.76 4.04
C TYR A 95 5.22 1.24 3.44
N TYR A 96 6.36 1.65 3.99
CA TYR A 96 7.63 1.03 3.62
C TYR A 96 8.61 1.05 4.79
N THR A 97 9.52 0.09 4.77
CA THR A 97 10.59 -0.04 5.76
C THR A 97 11.77 0.87 5.39
N ALA A 98 12.76 0.96 6.26
CA ALA A 98 13.98 1.71 5.99
C ALA A 98 14.67 1.21 4.71
N ASP A 99 15.22 2.12 3.91
CA ASP A 99 16.00 1.80 2.72
C ASP A 99 17.31 2.62 2.70
N ARG A 100 18.09 2.48 1.62
CA ARG A 100 19.40 3.16 1.52
C ARG A 100 19.30 4.66 1.59
N GLU A 101 18.29 5.25 0.99
CA GLU A 101 18.11 6.70 0.94
C GLU A 101 17.33 7.22 2.13
N ASN A 102 16.42 6.40 2.67
CA ASN A 102 15.62 6.73 3.83
C ASN A 102 15.91 5.72 4.94
N LYS A 103 17.01 5.92 5.62
CA LYS A 103 17.55 4.99 6.62
C LYS A 103 16.63 4.79 7.82
N ASN A 104 15.76 5.73 8.10
CA ASN A 104 14.84 5.67 9.23
C ASN A 104 13.43 5.21 8.83
N GLY A 105 13.20 4.98 7.53
CA GLY A 105 11.87 4.67 7.04
C GLY A 105 10.92 5.86 7.17
N LEU A 106 9.63 5.56 7.26
CA LEU A 106 8.61 6.60 7.44
C LEU A 106 8.64 7.15 8.86
N THR A 107 8.41 8.47 9.01
CA THR A 107 8.18 9.07 10.32
C THR A 107 6.84 8.60 10.88
N GLU A 108 6.63 8.73 12.18
CA GLU A 108 5.34 8.35 12.79
C GLU A 108 4.18 9.14 12.20
N LYS A 109 4.40 10.41 11.88
CA LYS A 109 3.41 11.26 11.24
C LYS A 109 3.05 10.75 9.84
N GLU A 110 4.05 10.40 9.04
CA GLU A 110 3.84 9.86 7.70
C GLU A 110 3.13 8.51 7.73
N LYS A 111 3.50 7.64 8.68
CA LYS A 111 2.81 6.35 8.88
C LYS A 111 1.31 6.57 9.14
N GLU A 112 0.98 7.51 10.00
CA GLU A 112 -0.41 7.83 10.34
C GLU A 112 -1.17 8.39 9.14
N ILE A 113 -0.56 9.33 8.39
CA ILE A 113 -1.16 9.90 7.19
C ILE A 113 -1.49 8.80 6.17
N ARG A 114 -0.54 7.91 5.93
CA ARG A 114 -0.73 6.81 4.97
C ARG A 114 -1.75 5.78 5.43
N ARG A 115 -1.77 5.48 6.73
CA ARG A 115 -2.77 4.59 7.32
C ARG A 115 -4.19 5.14 7.14
N VAL A 116 -4.38 6.41 7.48
CA VAL A 116 -5.68 7.07 7.32
C VAL A 116 -6.09 7.11 5.86
N ALA A 117 -5.16 7.44 4.95
CA ALA A 117 -5.44 7.46 3.52
C ALA A 117 -5.87 6.07 3.00
N PHE A 118 -5.23 5.01 3.48
CA PHE A 118 -5.59 3.64 3.12
C PHE A 118 -7.01 3.30 3.56
N LEU A 119 -7.37 3.66 4.79
CA LEU A 119 -8.72 3.40 5.32
C LEU A 119 -9.78 4.19 4.56
N ARG A 120 -9.50 5.46 4.25
CA ARG A 120 -10.42 6.30 3.45
C ARG A 120 -10.63 5.71 2.06
N GLU A 121 -9.57 5.24 1.42
CA GLU A 121 -9.68 4.59 0.11
C GLU A 121 -10.54 3.33 0.18
N GLY A 122 -10.45 2.56 1.27
CA GLY A 122 -11.31 1.40 1.49
C GLY A 122 -12.79 1.79 1.57
N LEU A 123 -13.09 2.84 2.33
CA LEU A 123 -14.46 3.36 2.43
C LEU A 123 -14.97 3.90 1.10
N ARG A 124 -14.12 4.60 0.35
CA ARG A 124 -14.47 5.11 -0.97
C ARG A 124 -14.83 3.99 -1.94
N ARG A 125 -14.01 2.93 -1.97
CA ARG A 125 -14.26 1.76 -2.84
C ARG A 125 -15.55 1.04 -2.46
N ALA A 126 -15.90 1.03 -1.18
CA ALA A 126 -17.14 0.44 -0.68
C ALA A 126 -18.34 1.39 -0.82
N LYS A 127 -18.14 2.60 -1.35
CA LYS A 127 -19.15 3.66 -1.49
C LYS A 127 -19.78 4.07 -0.16
N LEU A 128 -18.95 4.08 0.90
CA LEU A 128 -19.37 4.42 2.25
C LEU A 128 -18.77 5.75 2.73
N LEU A 129 -17.98 6.42 1.89
CA LEU A 129 -17.40 7.72 2.21
C LEU A 129 -18.35 8.81 1.74
N ASP A 130 -18.75 9.69 2.66
CA ASP A 130 -19.52 10.88 2.35
C ASP A 130 -18.57 11.98 1.91
N GLU A 131 -18.73 12.44 0.69
CA GLU A 131 -17.96 13.55 0.12
C GLU A 131 -18.76 14.86 0.16
#